data_7065125bf3d1350edb341c1525ee5ffb
#
_entry.id   7065125bf3d1350edb341c1525ee5ffb
#
_cell.length_a   1.000
_cell.length_b   1.000
_cell.length_c   1.000
_cell.angle_alpha   90.00
_cell.angle_beta   90.00
_cell.angle_gamma   90.00
#
_symmetry.space_group_name_H-M   'P 1'
#
loop_
_entity.id
_entity.type
_entity.pdbx_description
1 polymer ?
#
loop_
_entity_poly.entity_id
_entity_poly.type
_entity_poly.pdbx_seq_one_letter_code
_entity_poly.pdbx_strand_id
1 'polypeptide(L)'
;NAVPILKDKTHLPVVVDPSHGIGIRDYVDSMSLAAVMAGADGVIFEIHPLPEKAASDGQQTLDFQQSAALIRKMKKTYTLREEFEMAV
;
A
#
# COMPACT_ATOMS: atom_id res chain seq x y z
N ASN A 1 -0.31 13.68 -3.48
CA ASN A 1 -1.01 12.45 -3.14
C ASN A 1 -2.53 12.70 -3.10
N ALA A 2 -3.29 11.89 -3.85
CA ALA A 2 -4.75 12.07 -3.95
C ALA A 2 -5.51 11.57 -2.73
N VAL A 3 -4.91 10.71 -1.88
CA VAL A 3 -5.63 10.07 -0.76
C VAL A 3 -6.21 11.09 0.22
N PRO A 4 -5.43 12.05 0.76
CA PRO A 4 -6.00 13.01 1.71
C PRO A 4 -7.13 13.85 1.08
N ILE A 5 -7.00 14.21 -0.18
CA ILE A 5 -8.00 14.99 -0.89
C ILE A 5 -9.30 14.19 -1.04
N LEU A 6 -9.18 12.93 -1.43
CA LEU A 6 -10.35 12.05 -1.58
C LEU A 6 -11.02 11.78 -0.23
N LYS A 7 -10.25 11.57 0.82
CA LYS A 7 -10.80 11.35 2.16
C LYS A 7 -11.55 12.59 2.67
N ASP A 8 -11.10 13.77 2.29
CA ASP A 8 -11.76 15.01 2.66
C ASP A 8 -13.06 15.24 1.90
N LYS A 9 -13.14 14.79 0.65
CA LYS A 9 -14.28 15.06 -0.25
C LYS A 9 -15.35 13.97 -0.28
N THR A 10 -15.09 12.82 0.34
CA THR A 10 -16.05 11.70 0.30
C THR A 10 -16.04 10.94 1.62
N HIS A 11 -17.17 10.29 1.92
CA HIS A 11 -17.30 9.35 3.04
C HIS A 11 -17.01 7.91 2.62
N LEU A 12 -16.71 7.68 1.34
CA LEU A 12 -16.42 6.33 0.84
C LEU A 12 -15.02 5.89 1.22
N PRO A 13 -14.79 4.58 1.38
CA PRO A 13 -13.42 4.07 1.56
C PRO A 13 -12.55 4.40 0.35
N VAL A 14 -11.27 4.67 0.61
CA VAL A 14 -10.27 4.91 -0.43
C VAL A 14 -9.26 3.78 -0.41
N VAL A 15 -9.14 3.08 -1.54
CA VAL A 15 -8.22 1.96 -1.72
C VAL A 15 -7.18 2.35 -2.77
N VAL A 16 -5.91 2.07 -2.49
CA VAL A 16 -4.78 2.46 -3.34
C VAL A 16 -4.13 1.23 -3.95
N ASP A 17 -3.80 1.31 -5.23
CA ASP A 17 -3.02 0.30 -5.94
C ASP A 17 -1.66 0.90 -6.32
N PRO A 18 -0.65 0.78 -5.46
CA PRO A 18 0.66 1.38 -5.71
C PRO A 18 1.41 0.73 -6.88
N SER A 19 1.11 -0.55 -7.19
CA SER A 19 1.77 -1.25 -8.29
C SER A 19 1.52 -0.56 -9.62
N HIS A 20 0.27 -0.22 -9.89
CA HIS A 20 -0.11 0.42 -11.15
C HIS A 20 0.37 1.86 -11.25
N GLY A 21 0.59 2.52 -10.11
CA GLY A 21 1.06 3.91 -10.09
C GLY A 21 2.53 4.05 -10.37
N ILE A 22 3.35 3.02 -10.12
CA ILE A 22 4.80 3.13 -10.14
C ILE A 22 5.45 2.23 -11.19
N GLY A 23 4.97 0.99 -11.34
CA GLY A 23 5.50 0.06 -12.31
C GLY A 23 6.80 -0.63 -11.91
N ILE A 24 7.30 -0.42 -10.68
CA ILE A 24 8.55 -1.00 -10.19
C ILE A 24 8.32 -1.59 -8.81
N ARG A 25 8.63 -2.89 -8.66
CA ARG A 25 8.42 -3.65 -7.42
C ARG A 25 9.08 -3.00 -6.21
N ASP A 26 10.28 -2.45 -6.38
CA ASP A 26 11.05 -1.88 -5.28
C ASP A 26 10.37 -0.70 -4.60
N TYR A 27 9.44 -0.03 -5.29
CA TYR A 27 8.74 1.12 -4.74
C TYR A 27 7.38 0.77 -4.14
N VAL A 28 6.90 -0.47 -4.30
CA VAL A 28 5.59 -0.88 -3.80
C VAL A 28 5.51 -0.70 -2.28
N ASP A 29 6.54 -1.10 -1.55
CA ASP A 29 6.59 -0.94 -0.09
C ASP A 29 6.44 0.51 0.32
N SER A 30 7.31 1.37 -0.19
CA SER A 30 7.32 2.80 0.19
C SER A 30 5.99 3.48 -0.12
N MET A 31 5.43 3.21 -1.29
CA MET A 31 4.17 3.83 -1.69
C MET A 31 2.97 3.27 -0.95
N SER A 32 3.01 1.98 -0.60
CA SER A 32 1.97 1.37 0.25
C SER A 32 1.97 2.01 1.64
N LEU A 33 3.14 2.16 2.25
CA LEU A 33 3.26 2.79 3.58
C LEU A 33 2.85 4.25 3.54
N ALA A 34 3.24 4.97 2.50
CA ALA A 34 2.83 6.37 2.31
C ALA A 34 1.30 6.47 2.18
N ALA A 35 0.67 5.58 1.43
CA ALA A 35 -0.77 5.56 1.28
C ALA A 35 -1.48 5.29 2.61
N VAL A 36 -1.00 4.33 3.40
CA VAL A 36 -1.56 4.04 4.73
C VAL A 36 -1.45 5.28 5.63
N MET A 37 -0.26 5.90 5.68
CA MET A 37 -0.07 7.08 6.53
C MET A 37 -0.93 8.25 6.06
N ALA A 38 -1.17 8.39 4.76
CA ALA A 38 -2.00 9.45 4.20
C ALA A 38 -3.51 9.26 4.45
N GLY A 39 -3.92 8.09 4.94
CA GLY A 39 -5.30 7.84 5.33
C GLY A 39 -6.06 6.84 4.47
N ALA A 40 -5.38 6.11 3.58
CA ALA A 40 -6.05 5.08 2.77
C ALA A 40 -6.68 4.02 3.66
N ASP A 41 -7.81 3.50 3.22
CA ASP A 41 -8.54 2.43 3.92
C ASP A 41 -8.06 1.04 3.52
N GLY A 42 -7.40 0.92 2.38
CA GLY A 42 -6.84 -0.34 1.91
C GLY A 42 -5.80 -0.14 0.84
N VAL A 43 -5.03 -1.20 0.59
CA VAL A 43 -3.99 -1.24 -0.43
C VAL A 43 -4.13 -2.56 -1.18
N ILE A 44 -4.06 -2.50 -2.50
CA ILE A 44 -4.13 -3.68 -3.37
C ILE A 44 -2.73 -3.90 -3.97
N PHE A 45 -2.23 -5.12 -3.90
CA PHE A 45 -0.99 -5.49 -4.57
C PHE A 45 -1.03 -6.95 -5.00
N GLU A 46 -0.21 -7.30 -5.98
CA GLU A 46 -0.17 -8.65 -6.54
C GLU A 46 0.90 -9.51 -5.85
N ILE A 47 0.58 -10.77 -5.61
CA ILE A 47 1.48 -11.74 -4.97
C ILE A 47 1.63 -12.95 -5.88
N HIS A 48 2.85 -13.47 -5.99
CA HIS A 48 3.14 -14.71 -6.71
C HIS A 48 4.37 -15.36 -6.09
N PRO A 49 4.42 -16.71 -5.94
CA PRO A 49 5.60 -17.38 -5.40
C PRO A 49 6.86 -17.15 -6.24
N LEU A 50 6.71 -16.95 -7.54
CA LEU A 50 7.80 -16.64 -8.46
C LEU A 50 7.39 -15.44 -9.32
N PRO A 51 7.57 -14.20 -8.83
CA PRO A 51 7.07 -13.00 -9.50
C PRO A 51 7.52 -12.87 -10.96
N GLU A 52 8.76 -13.24 -11.28
CA GLU A 52 9.31 -13.14 -12.63
C GLU A 52 8.60 -14.07 -13.62
N LYS A 53 7.80 -15.02 -13.13
CA LYS A 53 6.99 -15.93 -13.95
C LYS A 53 5.51 -15.60 -13.92
N ALA A 54 5.13 -14.52 -13.27
CA ALA A 54 3.74 -14.08 -13.26
C ALA A 54 3.29 -13.73 -14.68
N ALA A 55 2.01 -13.98 -14.97
CA ALA A 55 1.46 -13.77 -16.31
C ALA A 55 1.47 -12.30 -16.74
N SER A 56 1.49 -11.36 -15.78
CA SER A 56 1.50 -9.93 -16.04
C SER A 56 2.28 -9.22 -14.96
N ASP A 57 2.88 -8.06 -15.30
CA ASP A 57 3.48 -7.12 -14.36
C ASP A 57 4.42 -7.73 -13.32
N GLY A 58 5.28 -8.68 -13.75
CA GLY A 58 6.24 -9.33 -12.85
C GLY A 58 7.13 -8.36 -12.08
N GLN A 59 7.42 -7.19 -12.66
CA GLN A 59 8.22 -6.15 -12.01
C GLN A 59 7.53 -5.53 -10.79
N GLN A 60 6.22 -5.65 -10.71
CA GLN A 60 5.39 -5.04 -9.67
C GLN A 60 4.87 -6.07 -8.67
N THR A 61 4.97 -7.35 -9.01
CA THR A 61 4.43 -8.45 -8.21
C THR A 61 5.40 -8.82 -7.10
N LEU A 62 4.89 -9.00 -5.89
CA LEU A 62 5.66 -9.41 -4.73
C LEU A 62 5.65 -10.93 -4.56
N ASP A 63 6.71 -11.49 -4.00
CA ASP A 63 6.67 -12.87 -3.53
C ASP A 63 6.01 -12.94 -2.15
N PHE A 64 5.88 -14.18 -1.61
CA PHE A 64 5.19 -14.37 -0.33
C PHE A 64 5.93 -13.73 0.84
N GLN A 65 7.26 -13.77 0.85
CA GLN A 65 8.05 -13.15 1.92
C GLN A 65 7.95 -11.63 1.87
N GLN A 66 8.04 -11.06 0.68
CA GLN A 66 7.92 -9.61 0.49
C GLN A 66 6.54 -9.11 0.93
N SER A 67 5.48 -9.84 0.55
CA SER A 67 4.12 -9.45 0.93
C SER A 67 3.90 -9.56 2.44
N ALA A 68 4.41 -10.62 3.09
CA ALA A 68 4.30 -10.76 4.54
C ALA A 68 5.03 -9.63 5.27
N ALA A 69 6.22 -9.27 4.80
CA ALA A 69 6.97 -8.15 5.36
C ALA A 69 6.23 -6.83 5.18
N LEU A 70 5.66 -6.60 3.99
CA LEU A 70 4.90 -5.39 3.72
C LEU A 70 3.66 -5.30 4.61
N ILE A 71 2.92 -6.38 4.78
CA ILE A 71 1.74 -6.40 5.66
C ILE A 71 2.13 -6.01 7.08
N ARG A 72 3.24 -6.55 7.61
CA ARG A 72 3.71 -6.18 8.95
C ARG A 72 4.05 -4.70 9.05
N LYS A 73 4.70 -4.15 8.03
CA LYS A 73 5.04 -2.72 7.98
C LYS A 73 3.79 -1.86 7.90
N MET A 74 2.81 -2.27 7.10
CA MET A 74 1.54 -1.54 6.99
C MET A 74 0.78 -1.51 8.31
N LYS A 75 0.78 -2.62 9.06
CA LYS A 75 0.14 -2.66 10.38
C LYS A 75 0.81 -1.69 11.36
N LYS A 76 2.14 -1.63 11.37
CA LYS A 76 2.87 -0.68 12.21
C LYS A 76 2.59 0.76 11.80
N THR A 77 2.55 1.02 10.51
CA THR A 77 2.25 2.35 9.97
C THR A 77 0.83 2.77 10.34
N TYR A 78 -0.12 1.87 10.24
CA TYR A 78 -1.50 2.14 10.63
C TYR A 78 -1.61 2.46 12.12
N THR A 79 -0.93 1.69 12.96
CA THR A 79 -0.91 1.95 14.41
C THR A 79 -0.34 3.33 14.70
N LEU A 80 0.75 3.71 14.04
CA LEU A 80 1.35 5.03 14.20
C LEU A 80 0.39 6.13 13.75
N ARG A 81 -0.30 5.92 12.63
CA ARG A 81 -1.31 6.86 12.14
C ARG A 81 -2.41 7.08 13.19
N GLU A 82 -2.90 5.99 13.80
CA GLU A 82 -3.91 6.10 14.84
C GLU A 82 -3.39 6.90 16.05
N GLU A 83 -2.15 6.66 16.46
CA GLU A 83 -1.54 7.41 17.56
C GLU A 83 -1.49 8.91 17.27
N PHE A 84 -1.13 9.29 16.06
CA PHE A 84 -1.11 10.69 15.65
C PHE A 84 -2.50 11.30 15.68
N GLU A 85 -3.50 10.57 15.21
CA GLU A 85 -4.89 11.05 15.21
C GLU A 85 -5.43 11.23 16.63
N MET A 86 -5.02 10.38 17.56
CA MET A 86 -5.45 10.45 18.96
C MET A 86 -4.72 11.53 19.77
N ALA A 87 -3.56 11.97 19.31
CA ALA A 87 -2.72 12.93 20.03
C ALA A 87 -3.17 14.38 19.85
N VAL A 88 -4.17 14.64 19.03
CA VAL A 88 -4.65 16.00 18.76
C VAL A 88 -5.48 16.56 19.91
#